data_1aa9d0b5c5d56713d79ddeb1ad68edd2
#
_entry.id   1aa9d0b5c5d56713d79ddeb1ad68edd2
#
_cell.length_a   1.000
_cell.length_b   1.000
_cell.length_c   1.000
_cell.angle_alpha   90.00
_cell.angle_beta   90.00
_cell.angle_gamma   90.00
#
_symmetry.space_group_name_H-M   'P 1'
#
loop_
_entity.id
_entity.type
_entity.pdbx_description
1 polymer ?
#
loop_
_entity_poly.entity_id
_entity_poly.type
_entity_poly.pdbx_seq_one_letter_code
_entity_poly.pdbx_strand_id
1 'polypeptide(L)'
;MPNSPTQIELIQPDDWHLHIRDGEAMKDVLTDTARQFARAIIMPNLKPPVTTVELAKAYRSRIEANLKSLGINHFEPLMTLYLTDNTSADEVRKAKEQGITGIKLYPAGATTNSDSGVSDIKHCYKALEA
;
A
#
# COMPACT_ATOMS: atom_id res chain seq x y z
N MET A 1 -31.52 -16.67 32.06
CA MET A 1 -30.68 -15.71 31.31
C MET A 1 -30.30 -16.40 30.02
N PRO A 2 -30.63 -15.88 28.86
CA PRO A 2 -30.11 -16.42 27.61
C PRO A 2 -28.60 -16.28 27.64
N ASN A 3 -27.86 -17.37 27.41
CA ASN A 3 -26.43 -17.34 27.25
C ASN A 3 -26.09 -16.44 26.05
N SER A 4 -25.55 -15.25 26.34
CA SER A 4 -24.96 -14.44 25.29
C SER A 4 -23.85 -15.24 24.62
N PRO A 5 -23.74 -15.22 23.27
CA PRO A 5 -22.67 -15.92 22.61
C PRO A 5 -21.34 -15.38 23.11
N THR A 6 -20.47 -16.25 23.58
CA THR A 6 -19.14 -15.92 24.08
C THR A 6 -18.09 -15.84 22.94
N GLN A 7 -18.50 -16.18 21.73
CA GLN A 7 -17.65 -16.22 20.55
C GLN A 7 -18.39 -15.65 19.37
N ILE A 8 -17.69 -14.84 18.56
CA ILE A 8 -18.16 -14.35 17.25
C ILE A 8 -17.18 -14.87 16.21
N GLU A 9 -17.69 -15.46 15.16
CA GLU A 9 -16.92 -15.89 13.99
C GLU A 9 -17.10 -14.86 12.86
N LEU A 10 -16.01 -14.36 12.31
CA LEU A 10 -15.99 -13.36 11.25
C LEU A 10 -15.09 -13.85 10.11
N ILE A 11 -15.39 -13.43 8.88
CA ILE A 11 -14.45 -13.52 7.76
C ILE A 11 -13.25 -12.64 8.12
N GLN A 12 -12.04 -13.14 7.86
CA GLN A 12 -10.82 -12.37 8.10
C GLN A 12 -10.87 -11.07 7.28
N PRO A 13 -10.79 -9.89 7.92
CA PRO A 13 -10.94 -8.61 7.23
C PRO A 13 -9.72 -8.25 6.39
N ASP A 14 -9.90 -7.27 5.51
CA ASP A 14 -8.84 -6.58 4.78
C ASP A 14 -8.60 -5.19 5.38
N ASP A 15 -7.37 -4.71 5.32
CA ASP A 15 -7.02 -3.32 5.65
C ASP A 15 -6.79 -2.51 4.36
N TRP A 16 -7.63 -1.52 4.11
CA TRP A 16 -7.56 -0.71 2.90
C TRP A 16 -6.65 0.52 3.00
N HIS A 17 -5.90 0.70 4.10
CA HIS A 17 -5.01 1.85 4.29
C HIS A 17 -3.90 1.57 5.30
N LEU A 18 -2.89 0.81 4.92
CA LEU A 18 -1.82 0.39 5.83
C LEU A 18 -0.48 1.07 5.53
N HIS A 19 0.11 1.68 6.54
CA HIS A 19 1.48 2.21 6.51
C HIS A 19 2.44 1.22 7.18
N ILE A 20 3.07 0.35 6.39
CA ILE A 20 4.07 -0.62 6.90
C ILE A 20 5.41 0.06 7.17
N ARG A 21 5.70 1.15 6.44
CA ARG A 21 7.02 1.77 6.41
C ARG A 21 8.06 0.88 5.72
N ASP A 22 9.33 1.09 6.02
CA ASP A 22 10.45 0.34 5.47
C ASP A 22 11.51 0.13 6.56
N GLY A 23 12.56 -0.67 6.28
CA GLY A 23 13.63 -0.92 7.21
C GLY A 23 13.27 -1.86 8.36
N GLU A 24 13.91 -1.68 9.50
CA GLU A 24 13.82 -2.61 10.64
C GLU A 24 12.42 -2.69 11.25
N ALA A 25 11.71 -1.57 11.35
CA ALA A 25 10.35 -1.50 11.90
C ALA A 25 9.31 -2.29 11.10
N MET A 26 9.61 -2.63 9.84
CA MET A 26 8.67 -3.36 8.98
C MET A 26 8.26 -4.72 9.59
N LYS A 27 9.15 -5.44 10.23
CA LYS A 27 8.87 -6.77 10.82
C LYS A 27 7.82 -6.70 11.92
N ASP A 28 7.93 -5.69 12.78
CA ASP A 28 6.99 -5.53 13.90
C ASP A 28 5.59 -5.21 13.37
N VAL A 29 5.49 -4.26 12.44
CA VAL A 29 4.21 -3.89 11.82
C VAL A 29 3.59 -5.06 11.06
N LEU A 30 4.39 -5.83 10.30
CA LEU A 30 3.90 -7.00 9.56
C LEU A 30 3.35 -8.08 10.49
N THR A 31 4.00 -8.33 11.62
CA THR A 31 3.53 -9.31 12.60
C THR A 31 2.18 -8.93 13.16
N ASP A 32 1.99 -7.67 13.51
CA ASP A 32 0.73 -7.20 14.10
C ASP A 32 -0.41 -7.16 13.08
N THR A 33 -0.15 -6.68 11.87
CA THR A 33 -1.19 -6.59 10.84
C THR A 33 -1.62 -7.97 10.34
N ALA A 34 -0.67 -8.88 10.10
CA ALA A 34 -0.96 -10.20 9.55
C ALA A 34 -1.75 -11.10 10.52
N ARG A 35 -1.72 -10.84 11.83
CA ARG A 35 -2.58 -11.54 12.78
C ARG A 35 -4.05 -11.21 12.62
N GLN A 36 -4.38 -10.04 12.08
CA GLN A 36 -5.75 -9.52 12.02
C GLN A 36 -6.30 -9.53 10.61
N PHE A 37 -5.48 -9.22 9.60
CA PHE A 37 -5.92 -8.98 8.24
C PHE A 37 -5.40 -10.04 7.28
N ALA A 38 -6.23 -10.39 6.27
CA ALA A 38 -5.83 -11.28 5.18
C ALA A 38 -5.02 -10.53 4.13
N ARG A 39 -5.41 -9.29 3.83
CA ARG A 39 -4.79 -8.42 2.82
C ARG A 39 -4.74 -6.99 3.32
N ALA A 40 -3.79 -6.22 2.79
CA ALA A 40 -3.80 -4.79 3.03
C ALA A 40 -3.33 -3.99 1.82
N ILE A 41 -3.95 -2.83 1.59
CA ILE A 41 -3.47 -1.85 0.62
C ILE A 41 -2.32 -1.07 1.27
N ILE A 42 -1.13 -1.24 0.71
CA ILE A 42 0.10 -0.67 1.24
C ILE A 42 0.28 0.76 0.74
N MET A 43 0.39 1.69 1.66
CA MET A 43 0.57 3.10 1.32
C MET A 43 1.98 3.39 0.80
N PRO A 44 2.09 4.19 -0.29
CA PRO A 44 3.33 4.37 -1.04
C PRO A 44 4.20 5.54 -0.54
N ASN A 45 3.82 6.23 0.53
CA ASN A 45 4.50 7.45 1.02
C ASN A 45 5.72 7.16 1.89
N LEU A 46 6.69 6.49 1.28
CA LEU A 46 8.05 6.32 1.82
C LEU A 46 8.93 7.55 1.53
N LYS A 47 10.19 7.48 1.91
CA LYS A 47 11.27 8.41 1.52
C LYS A 47 12.42 7.62 0.87
N PRO A 48 12.59 7.70 -0.46
CA PRO A 48 11.73 8.35 -1.46
C PRO A 48 10.37 7.63 -1.64
N PRO A 49 9.35 8.33 -2.19
CA PRO A 49 8.03 7.74 -2.40
C PRO A 49 8.04 6.69 -3.53
N VAL A 50 7.09 5.76 -3.48
CA VAL A 50 6.93 4.69 -4.45
C VAL A 50 6.16 5.20 -5.66
N THR A 51 6.85 5.79 -6.62
CA THR A 51 6.24 6.50 -7.77
C THR A 51 6.16 5.68 -9.03
N THR A 52 6.82 4.52 -9.11
CA THR A 52 6.86 3.66 -10.30
C THR A 52 6.56 2.21 -9.97
N VAL A 53 6.21 1.44 -10.99
CA VAL A 53 5.98 -0.01 -10.89
C VAL A 53 7.23 -0.73 -10.38
N GLU A 54 8.41 -0.34 -10.83
CA GLU A 54 9.68 -0.94 -10.39
C GLU A 54 9.90 -0.73 -8.89
N LEU A 55 9.64 0.49 -8.39
CA LEU A 55 9.75 0.78 -6.96
C LEU A 55 8.70 0.01 -6.15
N ALA A 56 7.48 -0.13 -6.66
CA ALA A 56 6.44 -0.92 -6.02
C ALA A 56 6.80 -2.40 -5.93
N LYS A 57 7.35 -2.98 -7.01
CA LYS A 57 7.85 -4.37 -7.02
C LYS A 57 9.02 -4.57 -6.05
N ALA A 58 9.95 -3.64 -6.02
CA ALA A 58 11.07 -3.69 -5.08
C ALA A 58 10.59 -3.61 -3.62
N TYR A 59 9.60 -2.76 -3.35
CA TYR A 59 8.98 -2.65 -2.02
C TYR A 59 8.22 -3.93 -1.65
N ARG A 60 7.41 -4.47 -2.56
CA ARG A 60 6.74 -5.76 -2.38
C ARG A 60 7.73 -6.88 -2.05
N SER A 61 8.83 -6.97 -2.78
CA SER A 61 9.87 -7.99 -2.53
C SER A 61 10.45 -7.90 -1.12
N ARG A 62 10.66 -6.68 -0.60
CA ARG A 62 11.13 -6.49 0.78
C ARG A 62 10.08 -6.94 1.81
N ILE A 63 8.80 -6.64 1.56
CA ILE A 63 7.69 -7.09 2.41
C ILE A 63 7.61 -8.62 2.41
N GLU A 64 7.61 -9.25 1.25
CA GLU A 64 7.53 -10.71 1.09
C GLU A 64 8.72 -11.43 1.73
N ALA A 65 9.93 -10.86 1.62
CA ALA A 65 11.13 -11.41 2.30
C ALA A 65 10.98 -11.36 3.82
N ASN A 66 10.43 -10.28 4.38
CA ASN A 66 10.16 -10.17 5.81
C ASN A 66 9.04 -11.13 6.26
N LEU A 67 7.94 -11.22 5.52
CA LEU A 67 6.86 -12.18 5.79
C LEU A 67 7.40 -13.63 5.82
N LYS A 68 8.21 -13.98 4.84
CA LYS A 68 8.88 -15.30 4.79
C LYS A 68 9.76 -15.54 6.00
N SER A 69 10.56 -14.56 6.41
CA SER A 69 11.44 -14.68 7.58
C SER A 69 10.67 -14.84 8.89
N LEU A 70 9.44 -14.34 8.95
CA LEU A 70 8.52 -14.45 10.09
C LEU A 70 7.63 -15.70 10.04
N GLY A 71 7.72 -16.51 8.97
CA GLY A 71 6.86 -17.68 8.77
C GLY A 71 5.40 -17.34 8.45
N ILE A 72 5.13 -16.11 8.02
CA ILE A 72 3.79 -15.64 7.67
C ILE A 72 3.54 -15.92 6.18
N ASN A 73 2.53 -16.73 5.86
CA ASN A 73 2.22 -17.15 4.49
C ASN A 73 0.77 -16.88 4.05
N HIS A 74 -0.01 -16.23 4.88
CA HIS A 74 -1.44 -15.99 4.66
C HIS A 74 -1.78 -14.50 4.43
N PHE A 75 -0.81 -13.60 4.52
CA PHE A 75 -1.01 -12.16 4.32
C PHE A 75 -0.58 -11.74 2.92
N GLU A 76 -1.45 -10.99 2.23
CA GLU A 76 -1.19 -10.48 0.88
C GLU A 76 -1.04 -8.95 0.88
N PRO A 77 0.15 -8.41 0.54
CA PRO A 77 0.34 -6.98 0.34
C PRO A 77 -0.18 -6.55 -1.04
N LEU A 78 -1.12 -5.62 -1.06
CA LEU A 78 -1.67 -4.99 -2.26
C LEU A 78 -0.94 -3.66 -2.49
N MET A 79 -0.09 -3.60 -3.53
CA MET A 79 0.79 -2.46 -3.76
C MET A 79 0.08 -1.30 -4.44
N THR A 80 0.51 -0.08 -4.12
CA THR A 80 0.04 1.16 -4.73
C THR A 80 1.19 2.02 -5.20
N LEU A 81 0.93 2.90 -6.16
CA LEU A 81 1.84 3.97 -6.56
C LEU A 81 1.48 5.29 -5.87
N TYR A 82 2.47 6.13 -5.73
CA TYR A 82 2.34 7.51 -5.27
C TYR A 82 2.15 8.44 -6.48
N LEU A 83 1.00 9.14 -6.57
CA LEU A 83 0.72 10.08 -7.63
C LEU A 83 1.52 11.37 -7.42
N THR A 84 2.20 11.81 -8.47
CA THR A 84 2.92 13.08 -8.52
C THR A 84 2.47 13.89 -9.73
N ASP A 85 2.85 15.17 -9.78
CA ASP A 85 2.61 16.02 -10.96
C ASP A 85 3.24 15.44 -12.26
N ASN A 86 4.23 14.55 -12.12
CA ASN A 86 4.98 13.96 -13.24
C ASN A 86 4.58 12.51 -13.55
N THR A 87 3.58 11.96 -12.90
CA THR A 87 3.11 10.60 -13.17
C THR A 87 2.55 10.52 -14.60
N SER A 88 3.14 9.66 -15.44
CA SER A 88 2.73 9.53 -16.83
C SER A 88 1.54 8.58 -17.01
N ALA A 89 0.78 8.77 -18.09
CA ALA A 89 -0.26 7.82 -18.50
C ALA A 89 0.29 6.41 -18.76
N ASP A 90 1.50 6.31 -19.30
CA ASP A 90 2.13 5.01 -19.58
C ASP A 90 2.49 4.28 -18.30
N GLU A 91 2.95 4.99 -17.24
CA GLU A 91 3.19 4.38 -15.93
C GLU A 91 1.88 3.85 -15.32
N VAL A 92 0.77 4.56 -15.51
CA VAL A 92 -0.56 4.10 -15.04
C VAL A 92 -1.00 2.82 -15.74
N ARG A 93 -0.87 2.75 -17.08
CA ARG A 93 -1.18 1.54 -17.85
C ARG A 93 -0.31 0.36 -17.42
N LYS A 94 0.99 0.60 -17.28
CA LYS A 94 1.96 -0.38 -16.79
C LYS A 94 1.60 -0.88 -15.39
N ALA A 95 1.17 0.02 -14.51
CA ALA A 95 0.73 -0.33 -13.17
C ALA A 95 -0.44 -1.33 -13.21
N LYS A 96 -1.45 -1.08 -14.03
CA LYS A 96 -2.59 -1.99 -14.25
C LYS A 96 -2.14 -3.35 -14.77
N GLU A 97 -1.30 -3.38 -15.81
CA GLU A 97 -0.77 -4.62 -16.41
C GLU A 97 0.03 -5.46 -15.41
N GLN A 98 0.70 -4.82 -14.46
CA GLN A 98 1.56 -5.46 -13.46
C GLN A 98 0.85 -5.73 -12.12
N GLY A 99 -0.48 -5.56 -12.07
CA GLY A 99 -1.28 -5.90 -10.90
C GLY A 99 -1.11 -4.95 -9.71
N ILE A 100 -0.73 -3.69 -9.96
CA ILE A 100 -0.76 -2.65 -8.94
C ILE A 100 -2.22 -2.31 -8.65
N THR A 101 -2.57 -2.31 -7.37
CA THR A 101 -3.97 -2.21 -6.93
C THR A 101 -4.57 -0.81 -7.11
N GLY A 102 -3.75 0.23 -7.02
CA GLY A 102 -4.21 1.60 -7.15
C GLY A 102 -3.10 2.63 -7.16
N ILE A 103 -3.49 3.88 -7.30
CA ILE A 103 -2.59 5.03 -7.24
C ILE A 103 -3.12 5.99 -6.20
N LYS A 104 -2.29 6.32 -5.21
CA LYS A 104 -2.66 7.17 -4.08
C LYS A 104 -2.33 8.63 -4.35
N LEU A 105 -3.35 9.48 -4.30
CA LEU A 105 -3.19 10.93 -4.34
C LEU A 105 -2.92 11.46 -2.94
N TYR A 106 -1.82 12.21 -2.80
CA TYR A 106 -1.52 13.07 -1.67
C TYR A 106 -1.42 14.52 -2.17
N PRO A 107 -2.20 15.47 -1.63
CA PRO A 107 -1.92 16.87 -1.86
C PRO A 107 -0.54 17.22 -1.30
N ALA A 108 0.25 18.01 -2.04
CA ALA A 108 1.61 18.38 -1.65
C ALA A 108 1.63 19.02 -0.26
N GLY A 109 2.44 18.48 0.65
CA GLY A 109 2.62 19.01 2.01
C GLY A 109 1.44 18.77 2.98
N ALA A 110 0.40 18.03 2.59
CA ALA A 110 -0.81 17.88 3.42
C ALA A 110 -0.67 16.87 4.56
N THR A 111 0.28 15.94 4.49
CA THR A 111 0.47 14.88 5.47
C THR A 111 1.92 14.40 5.51
N THR A 112 2.20 13.40 6.35
CA THR A 112 3.54 12.81 6.48
C THR A 112 4.05 12.28 5.13
N ASN A 113 5.29 12.66 4.75
CA ASN A 113 5.93 12.26 3.50
C ASN A 113 5.10 12.60 2.24
N SER A 114 4.44 13.75 2.23
CA SER A 114 3.63 14.22 1.09
C SER A 114 4.27 15.38 0.31
N ASP A 115 5.54 15.69 0.54
CA ASP A 115 6.25 16.78 -0.12
C ASP A 115 6.29 16.64 -1.65
N SER A 116 6.34 15.40 -2.15
CA SER A 116 6.29 15.07 -3.58
C SER A 116 4.87 14.89 -4.13
N GLY A 117 3.85 15.21 -3.35
CA GLY A 117 2.45 15.06 -3.71
C GLY A 117 2.01 15.99 -4.84
N VAL A 118 0.74 15.89 -5.18
CA VAL A 118 0.13 16.67 -6.27
C VAL A 118 -0.03 18.12 -5.86
N SER A 119 0.56 19.04 -6.64
CA SER A 119 0.44 20.48 -6.41
C SER A 119 -0.83 21.07 -7.03
N ASP A 120 -1.22 20.61 -8.21
CA ASP A 120 -2.49 20.90 -8.89
C ASP A 120 -2.98 19.64 -9.62
N ILE A 121 -4.23 19.27 -9.40
CA ILE A 121 -4.84 18.10 -10.02
C ILE A 121 -4.80 18.14 -11.56
N LYS A 122 -4.74 19.33 -12.15
CA LYS A 122 -4.61 19.51 -13.60
C LYS A 122 -3.36 18.88 -14.18
N HIS A 123 -2.27 18.81 -13.40
CA HIS A 123 -1.04 18.14 -13.83
C HIS A 123 -1.24 16.63 -14.02
N CYS A 124 -2.23 16.07 -13.34
CA CYS A 124 -2.49 14.64 -13.32
C CYS A 124 -3.56 14.19 -14.33
N TYR A 125 -4.20 15.08 -15.09
CA TYR A 125 -5.34 14.71 -15.96
C TYR A 125 -5.00 13.56 -16.92
N LYS A 126 -3.85 13.58 -17.57
CA LYS A 126 -3.43 12.50 -18.49
C LYS A 126 -3.23 11.17 -17.77
N ALA A 127 -2.78 11.19 -16.54
CA ALA A 127 -2.65 9.99 -15.71
C ALA A 127 -4.02 9.48 -15.23
N LEU A 128 -4.95 10.38 -14.93
CA LEU A 128 -6.31 10.03 -14.47
C LEU A 128 -7.20 9.50 -15.59
N GLU A 129 -6.92 9.87 -16.85
CA GLU A 129 -7.64 9.40 -18.03
C GLU A 129 -7.15 8.02 -18.53
N ALA A 130 -6.00 7.56 -18.06
CA ALA A 130 -5.37 6.32 -18.53
C ALA A 130 -5.90 5.08 -17.84
#